data_8e6867906b501ae409ff1c066b9a60ae
#
_entry.id   8e6867906b501ae409ff1c066b9a60ae
#
_cell.length_a   1.000
_cell.length_b   1.000
_cell.length_c   1.000
_cell.angle_alpha   90.00
_cell.angle_beta   90.00
_cell.angle_gamma   90.00
#
_symmetry.space_group_name_H-M   'P 1'
#
loop_
_entity.id
_entity.type
_entity.pdbx_description
1 polymer ?
#
loop_
_entity_poly.entity_id
_entity_poly.type
_entity_poly.pdbx_seq_one_letter_code
_entity_poly.pdbx_strand_id
1 'polypeptide(L)'
;MKALLNRSSFPRWLAGAVTAEAQPVARTPLLSWGVRQSLRPWFTELANSLIVEEFRAAEHAEPIDPWRGRHVDIDAVRMGARHFQAMEDIGTTIGLPVAAPFYDDRVLEATLAVRLPDRISPWRYKPLLVEAMRGVVPDALLARTTKDHMSSDEHQGLREHGPELAGLWTGSRLAERGLVDDRQLLRLAAEPFSPVLVEHSISSTVAGETWLRTAENAWPTAPSRSDRTSPLTRTSEAIL
;
A
#
# COMPACT_ATOMS: atom_id res chain seq x y z
N MET A 1 -7.09 -11.59 24.66
CA MET A 1 -7.97 -10.55 25.23
C MET A 1 -7.28 -9.19 25.41
N LYS A 2 -6.03 -9.08 25.87
CA LYS A 2 -5.30 -7.77 25.96
C LYS A 2 -5.06 -7.08 24.58
N ALA A 3 -4.89 -7.82 23.49
CA ALA A 3 -4.70 -7.26 22.15
C ALA A 3 -5.98 -6.62 21.55
N LEU A 4 -7.17 -7.04 22.00
CA LEU A 4 -8.46 -6.49 21.57
C LEU A 4 -8.76 -5.10 22.16
N LEU A 5 -7.98 -4.65 23.15
CA LEU A 5 -8.25 -3.42 23.90
C LEU A 5 -7.22 -2.31 23.65
N ASN A 6 -6.38 -2.42 22.63
CA ASN A 6 -5.45 -1.34 22.31
C ASN A 6 -6.19 -0.18 21.63
N ARG A 7 -6.94 0.58 22.44
CA ARG A 7 -7.68 1.78 22.07
C ARG A 7 -6.76 3.00 21.99
N SER A 8 -5.63 2.90 21.23
CA SER A 8 -4.82 4.08 21.01
C SER A 8 -5.64 5.16 20.26
N SER A 9 -5.49 6.42 20.64
CA SER A 9 -5.99 7.54 19.84
C SER A 9 -5.29 7.56 18.48
N PHE A 10 -5.88 8.23 17.49
CA PHE A 10 -5.28 8.35 16.17
C PHE A 10 -3.86 8.96 16.22
N PRO A 11 -3.61 10.08 16.91
CA PRO A 11 -2.25 10.64 17.01
C PRO A 11 -1.26 9.68 17.64
N ARG A 12 -1.67 8.94 18.69
CA ARG A 12 -0.80 7.94 19.32
C ARG A 12 -0.52 6.74 18.43
N TRP A 13 -1.50 6.33 17.63
CA TRP A 13 -1.32 5.28 16.64
C TRP A 13 -0.37 5.75 15.54
N LEU A 14 -0.57 6.98 15.03
CA LEU A 14 0.24 7.57 13.97
C LEU A 14 1.70 7.71 14.41
N ALA A 15 1.96 8.22 15.62
CA ALA A 15 3.31 8.32 16.18
C ALA A 15 4.02 6.95 16.31
N GLY A 16 3.27 5.88 16.48
CA GLY A 16 3.80 4.51 16.53
C GLY A 16 3.61 3.71 15.23
N ALA A 17 3.16 4.34 14.14
CA ALA A 17 2.86 3.64 12.89
C ALA A 17 4.12 3.16 12.17
N VAL A 18 5.24 3.88 12.36
CA VAL A 18 6.56 3.47 11.89
C VAL A 18 7.35 2.98 13.08
N THR A 19 7.44 1.69 13.26
CA THR A 19 8.36 1.09 14.23
C THR A 19 9.54 0.49 13.47
N ALA A 20 10.74 0.72 13.98
CA ALA A 20 11.98 0.17 13.42
C ALA A 20 12.01 -1.37 13.46
N GLU A 21 11.16 -1.99 14.29
CA GLU A 21 11.01 -3.43 14.35
C GLU A 21 9.90 -3.86 13.38
N ALA A 22 10.27 -4.64 12.36
CA ALA A 22 9.34 -5.35 11.50
C ALA A 22 8.46 -6.25 12.38
N GLN A 23 7.26 -5.77 12.71
CA GLN A 23 6.28 -6.63 13.37
C GLN A 23 5.60 -7.47 12.28
N PRO A 24 5.59 -8.80 12.41
CA PRO A 24 4.85 -9.66 11.50
C PRO A 24 3.41 -9.15 11.36
N VAL A 25 2.88 -9.17 10.14
CA VAL A 25 1.50 -8.75 9.81
C VAL A 25 0.46 -9.41 10.75
N ALA A 26 0.73 -10.62 11.20
CA ALA A 26 -0.09 -11.35 12.18
C ALA A 26 -0.24 -10.66 13.56
N ARG A 27 0.57 -9.63 13.86
CA ARG A 27 0.50 -8.88 15.11
C ARG A 27 -0.15 -7.50 14.99
N THR A 28 -0.66 -7.15 13.80
CA THR A 28 -1.44 -5.92 13.66
C THR A 28 -2.72 -6.06 14.48
N PRO A 29 -2.99 -5.19 15.47
CA PRO A 29 -4.20 -5.28 16.26
C PRO A 29 -5.43 -5.17 15.34
N LEU A 30 -6.39 -6.08 15.48
CA LEU A 30 -7.64 -6.09 14.71
C LEU A 30 -8.44 -4.78 14.81
N LEU A 31 -8.17 -3.95 15.82
CA LEU A 31 -8.79 -2.65 16.06
C LEU A 31 -7.80 -1.49 15.86
N SER A 32 -6.96 -1.56 14.85
CA SER A 32 -6.03 -0.49 14.48
C SER A 32 -6.74 0.62 13.68
N TRP A 33 -6.10 1.80 13.58
CA TRP A 33 -6.50 2.87 12.67
C TRP A 33 -6.05 2.65 11.22
N GLY A 34 -5.31 1.60 10.97
CA GLY A 34 -4.79 1.22 9.67
C GLY A 34 -3.70 0.17 9.81
N VAL A 35 -3.10 -0.19 8.70
CA VAL A 35 -1.96 -1.10 8.65
C VAL A 35 -0.70 -0.34 9.04
N ARG A 36 0.07 -0.86 10.00
CA ARG A 36 1.38 -0.31 10.30
C ARG A 36 2.34 -0.60 9.16
N GLN A 37 3.07 0.41 8.73
CA GLN A 37 4.12 0.23 7.75
C GLN A 37 5.33 -0.40 8.44
N SER A 38 5.86 -1.49 7.89
CA SER A 38 7.14 -2.04 8.29
C SER A 38 8.24 -1.42 7.41
N LEU A 39 9.31 -0.97 8.05
CA LEU A 39 10.51 -0.60 7.33
C LEU A 39 11.07 -1.82 6.61
N ARG A 40 11.54 -1.65 5.39
CA ARG A 40 12.07 -2.76 4.61
C ARG A 40 13.48 -3.09 5.09
N PRO A 41 13.86 -4.37 5.19
CA PRO A 41 15.21 -4.74 5.64
C PRO A 41 16.35 -4.15 4.80
N TRP A 42 16.09 -3.88 3.52
CA TRP A 42 17.06 -3.28 2.58
C TRP A 42 17.05 -1.74 2.56
N PHE A 43 16.25 -1.09 3.39
CA PHE A 43 16.31 0.36 3.54
C PHE A 43 17.50 0.75 4.40
N THR A 44 18.19 1.82 4.01
CA THR A 44 19.27 2.41 4.79
C THR A 44 18.74 3.21 5.98
N GLU A 45 19.63 3.60 6.88
CA GLU A 45 19.29 4.53 7.97
C GLU A 45 18.73 5.86 7.44
N LEU A 46 19.27 6.35 6.32
CA LEU A 46 18.76 7.57 5.68
C LEU A 46 17.31 7.39 5.23
N ALA A 47 17.00 6.30 4.52
CA ALA A 47 15.62 6.03 4.09
C ALA A 47 14.68 5.90 5.29
N ASN A 48 15.10 5.18 6.31
CA ASN A 48 14.32 4.99 7.53
C ASN A 48 14.07 6.32 8.25
N SER A 49 15.08 7.19 8.36
CA SER A 49 14.93 8.51 8.99
C SER A 49 13.95 9.40 8.21
N LEU A 50 14.06 9.43 6.88
CA LEU A 50 13.14 10.19 6.02
C LEU A 50 11.68 9.72 6.16
N ILE A 51 11.46 8.40 6.22
CA ILE A 51 10.11 7.85 6.44
C ILE A 51 9.58 8.28 7.82
N VAL A 52 10.40 8.16 8.87
CA VAL A 52 10.01 8.58 10.23
C VAL A 52 9.71 10.07 10.29
N GLU A 53 10.49 10.92 9.61
CA GLU A 53 10.25 12.37 9.53
C GLU A 53 8.91 12.69 8.87
N GLU A 54 8.57 12.03 7.77
CA GLU A 54 7.25 12.20 7.11
C GLU A 54 6.09 11.84 8.05
N PHE A 55 6.22 10.76 8.81
CA PHE A 55 5.19 10.40 9.80
C PHE A 55 5.11 11.39 10.97
N ARG A 56 6.25 11.94 11.40
CA ARG A 56 6.28 13.02 12.43
C ARG A 56 5.67 14.31 11.91
N ALA A 57 5.92 14.68 10.66
CA ALA A 57 5.29 15.84 10.04
C ALA A 57 3.75 15.73 10.00
N ALA A 58 3.22 14.51 9.98
CA ALA A 58 1.80 14.22 10.03
C ALA A 58 1.23 14.01 11.45
N GLU A 59 2.02 14.24 12.52
CA GLU A 59 1.59 13.93 13.91
C GLU A 59 0.34 14.68 14.38
N HIS A 60 0.02 15.81 13.74
CA HIS A 60 -1.18 16.61 14.00
C HIS A 60 -2.34 16.32 13.04
N ALA A 61 -2.18 15.33 12.16
CA ALA A 61 -3.23 14.95 11.24
C ALA A 61 -4.45 14.40 12.01
N GLU A 62 -5.63 14.81 11.57
CA GLU A 62 -6.89 14.27 12.08
C GLU A 62 -7.27 13.01 11.30
N PRO A 63 -7.98 12.06 11.94
CA PRO A 63 -8.52 10.92 11.22
C PRO A 63 -9.61 11.38 10.24
N ILE A 64 -9.76 10.68 9.13
CA ILE A 64 -10.81 10.94 8.12
C ILE A 64 -12.21 10.90 8.77
N ASP A 65 -12.39 10.02 9.75
CA ASP A 65 -13.62 9.88 10.51
C ASP A 65 -13.26 9.53 11.97
N PRO A 66 -13.97 10.06 12.97
CA PRO A 66 -13.71 9.74 14.39
C PRO A 66 -13.94 8.26 14.75
N TRP A 67 -14.71 7.54 13.93
CA TRP A 67 -14.92 6.11 14.06
C TRP A 67 -13.87 5.33 13.27
N ARG A 68 -13.03 4.57 13.96
CA ARG A 68 -11.95 3.80 13.33
C ARG A 68 -12.38 2.98 12.14
N GLY A 69 -13.50 2.28 12.25
CA GLY A 69 -14.02 1.45 11.17
C GLY A 69 -14.32 2.27 9.92
N ARG A 70 -14.94 3.44 10.07
CA ARG A 70 -15.19 4.34 8.93
C ARG A 70 -13.91 4.95 8.40
N HIS A 71 -13.00 5.38 9.27
CA HIS A 71 -11.68 5.84 8.85
C HIS A 71 -10.96 4.81 7.97
N VAL A 72 -10.87 3.56 8.44
CA VAL A 72 -10.21 2.47 7.70
C VAL A 72 -10.92 2.17 6.38
N ASP A 73 -12.25 2.16 6.36
CA ASP A 73 -13.02 1.92 5.14
C ASP A 73 -12.79 3.02 4.10
N ILE A 74 -12.86 4.28 4.51
CA ILE A 74 -12.65 5.43 3.60
C ILE A 74 -11.19 5.48 3.13
N ASP A 75 -10.23 5.23 4.02
CA ASP A 75 -8.81 5.17 3.67
C ASP A 75 -8.54 4.05 2.65
N ALA A 76 -9.11 2.87 2.85
CA ALA A 76 -9.01 1.76 1.90
C ALA A 76 -9.61 2.10 0.53
N VAL A 77 -10.75 2.81 0.50
CA VAL A 77 -11.36 3.30 -0.75
C VAL A 77 -10.42 4.29 -1.45
N ARG A 78 -9.87 5.27 -0.73
CA ARG A 78 -8.94 6.26 -1.30
C ARG A 78 -7.67 5.62 -1.85
N MET A 79 -7.11 4.67 -1.12
CA MET A 79 -5.92 3.92 -1.57
C MET A 79 -6.22 3.07 -2.81
N GLY A 80 -7.34 2.36 -2.81
CA GLY A 80 -7.78 1.55 -3.95
C GLY A 80 -8.11 2.39 -5.18
N ALA A 81 -8.76 3.54 -5.02
CA ALA A 81 -9.08 4.46 -6.13
C ALA A 81 -7.81 4.91 -6.87
N ARG A 82 -6.75 5.27 -6.14
CA ARG A 82 -5.44 5.62 -6.74
C ARG A 82 -4.83 4.44 -7.51
N HIS A 83 -4.97 3.23 -7.00
CA HIS A 83 -4.49 2.03 -7.66
C HIS A 83 -5.24 1.79 -8.98
N PHE A 84 -6.57 1.88 -8.96
CA PHE A 84 -7.39 1.71 -10.18
C PHE A 84 -7.17 2.82 -11.18
N GLN A 85 -6.96 4.06 -10.75
CA GLN A 85 -6.59 5.16 -11.65
C GLN A 85 -5.26 4.85 -12.38
N ALA A 86 -4.25 4.39 -11.66
CA ALA A 86 -2.98 4.00 -12.28
C ALA A 86 -3.14 2.83 -13.26
N MET A 87 -4.01 1.86 -12.97
CA MET A 87 -4.32 0.77 -13.90
C MET A 87 -5.06 1.26 -15.15
N GLU A 88 -5.98 2.22 -15.00
CA GLU A 88 -6.70 2.85 -16.12
C GLU A 88 -5.74 3.64 -17.01
N ASP A 89 -4.83 4.42 -16.41
CA ASP A 89 -3.80 5.16 -17.13
C ASP A 89 -2.93 4.21 -17.98
N ILE A 90 -2.47 3.10 -17.41
CA ILE A 90 -1.69 2.08 -18.13
C ILE A 90 -2.57 1.41 -19.21
N GLY A 91 -3.79 1.00 -18.87
CA GLY A 91 -4.71 0.34 -19.80
C GLY A 91 -5.02 1.21 -21.01
N THR A 92 -5.18 2.52 -20.80
CA THR A 92 -5.42 3.49 -21.88
C THR A 92 -4.27 3.50 -22.87
N THR A 93 -3.02 3.38 -22.44
CA THR A 93 -1.84 3.38 -23.35
C THR A 93 -1.81 2.20 -24.31
N ILE A 94 -2.49 1.10 -23.97
CA ILE A 94 -2.54 -0.13 -24.77
C ILE A 94 -3.95 -0.41 -25.33
N GLY A 95 -4.87 0.56 -25.20
CA GLY A 95 -6.24 0.43 -25.70
C GLY A 95 -7.12 -0.56 -24.91
N LEU A 96 -6.74 -0.89 -23.68
CA LEU A 96 -7.49 -1.79 -22.80
C LEU A 96 -8.18 -0.98 -21.69
N PRO A 97 -9.51 -0.73 -21.78
CA PRO A 97 -10.22 0.00 -20.74
C PRO A 97 -10.30 -0.82 -19.47
N VAL A 98 -10.02 -0.19 -18.33
CA VAL A 98 -10.15 -0.79 -17.00
C VAL A 98 -11.43 -0.27 -16.34
N ALA A 99 -12.28 -1.18 -15.87
CA ALA A 99 -13.48 -0.84 -15.13
C ALA A 99 -13.39 -1.34 -13.68
N ALA A 100 -13.71 -0.47 -12.73
CA ALA A 100 -13.72 -0.78 -11.31
C ALA A 100 -15.12 -0.53 -10.72
N PRO A 101 -16.13 -1.40 -11.01
CA PRO A 101 -17.53 -1.15 -10.67
C PRO A 101 -17.80 -0.99 -9.17
N PHE A 102 -16.95 -1.54 -8.30
CA PHE A 102 -17.05 -1.35 -6.85
C PHE A 102 -16.55 0.03 -6.38
N TYR A 103 -15.95 0.83 -7.28
CA TYR A 103 -15.54 2.21 -7.04
C TYR A 103 -16.47 3.23 -7.69
N ASP A 104 -17.61 2.80 -8.25
CA ASP A 104 -18.70 3.72 -8.64
C ASP A 104 -19.24 4.42 -7.38
N ASP A 105 -19.40 5.73 -7.43
CA ASP A 105 -19.80 6.56 -6.28
C ASP A 105 -21.10 6.07 -5.66
N ARG A 106 -22.07 5.65 -6.48
CA ARG A 106 -23.37 5.13 -6.00
C ARG A 106 -23.20 3.82 -5.22
N VAL A 107 -22.23 2.96 -5.63
CA VAL A 107 -21.92 1.71 -4.91
C VAL A 107 -21.21 2.03 -3.59
N LEU A 108 -20.28 2.97 -3.61
CA LEU A 108 -19.59 3.43 -2.41
C LEU A 108 -20.54 4.08 -1.42
N GLU A 109 -21.37 5.02 -1.86
CA GLU A 109 -22.38 5.67 -1.04
C GLU A 109 -23.36 4.67 -0.42
N ALA A 110 -23.91 3.77 -1.22
CA ALA A 110 -24.82 2.72 -0.75
C ALA A 110 -24.13 1.81 0.29
N THR A 111 -22.87 1.44 0.05
CA THR A 111 -22.09 0.61 0.96
C THR A 111 -21.81 1.34 2.27
N LEU A 112 -21.39 2.60 2.21
CA LEU A 112 -21.05 3.40 3.38
C LEU A 112 -22.28 3.82 4.19
N ALA A 113 -23.47 3.87 3.58
CA ALA A 113 -24.73 4.11 4.26
C ALA A 113 -25.14 2.94 5.18
N VAL A 114 -24.70 1.73 4.90
CA VAL A 114 -24.99 0.57 5.76
C VAL A 114 -24.17 0.68 7.04
N ARG A 115 -24.81 0.41 8.19
CA ARG A 115 -24.12 0.45 9.49
C ARG A 115 -22.96 -0.56 9.53
N LEU A 116 -21.87 -0.17 10.16
CA LEU A 116 -20.65 -0.99 10.22
C LEU A 116 -20.89 -2.44 10.71
N PRO A 117 -21.68 -2.69 11.78
CA PRO A 117 -21.96 -4.06 12.23
C PRO A 117 -22.71 -4.92 11.22
N ASP A 118 -23.42 -4.30 10.28
CA ASP A 118 -24.20 -4.99 9.24
C ASP A 118 -23.35 -5.24 7.97
N ARG A 119 -22.25 -4.48 7.79
CA ARG A 119 -21.34 -4.62 6.66
C ARG A 119 -20.30 -5.70 6.86
N ILE A 120 -19.82 -5.88 8.08
CA ILE A 120 -18.74 -6.82 8.42
C ILE A 120 -19.17 -7.78 9.52
N SER A 121 -18.61 -8.98 9.49
CA SER A 121 -18.84 -9.99 10.52
C SER A 121 -17.59 -10.85 10.66
N PRO A 122 -17.15 -11.17 11.88
CA PRO A 122 -16.06 -12.12 12.08
C PRO A 122 -16.46 -13.57 11.77
N TRP A 123 -17.77 -13.82 11.59
CA TRP A 123 -18.35 -15.15 11.40
C TRP A 123 -18.84 -15.39 9.97
N ARG A 124 -18.97 -14.35 9.17
CA ARG A 124 -19.52 -14.44 7.81
C ARG A 124 -18.58 -13.75 6.83
N TYR A 125 -18.21 -14.45 5.77
CA TYR A 125 -17.36 -13.90 4.72
C TYR A 125 -18.17 -12.93 3.84
N LYS A 126 -17.73 -11.70 3.70
CA LYS A 126 -18.32 -10.63 2.86
C LYS A 126 -19.86 -10.53 2.98
N PRO A 127 -20.42 -10.39 4.20
CA PRO A 127 -21.86 -10.53 4.42
C PRO A 127 -22.69 -9.57 3.58
N LEU A 128 -22.31 -8.32 3.44
CA LEU A 128 -23.04 -7.33 2.64
C LEU A 128 -23.07 -7.71 1.16
N LEU A 129 -21.92 -8.13 0.59
CA LEU A 129 -21.84 -8.53 -0.81
C LEU A 129 -22.69 -9.78 -1.08
N VAL A 130 -22.64 -10.76 -0.18
CA VAL A 130 -23.44 -11.97 -0.29
C VAL A 130 -24.93 -11.65 -0.33
N GLU A 131 -25.41 -10.79 0.57
CA GLU A 131 -26.82 -10.40 0.59
C GLU A 131 -27.23 -9.58 -0.66
N ALA A 132 -26.36 -8.65 -1.09
CA ALA A 132 -26.63 -7.83 -2.27
C ALA A 132 -26.69 -8.63 -3.57
N MET A 133 -25.94 -9.74 -3.64
CA MET A 133 -25.85 -10.58 -4.84
C MET A 133 -26.79 -11.79 -4.82
N ARG A 134 -27.61 -11.93 -3.80
CA ARG A 134 -28.61 -13.02 -3.70
C ARG A 134 -29.59 -12.94 -4.86
N GLY A 135 -29.78 -14.06 -5.56
CA GLY A 135 -30.60 -14.14 -6.76
C GLY A 135 -29.96 -13.59 -8.04
N VAL A 136 -28.76 -13.00 -7.96
CA VAL A 136 -27.98 -12.54 -9.11
C VAL A 136 -26.80 -13.48 -9.39
N VAL A 137 -26.10 -13.89 -8.33
CA VAL A 137 -24.97 -14.83 -8.40
C VAL A 137 -25.41 -16.19 -7.86
N PRO A 138 -25.00 -17.30 -8.50
CA PRO A 138 -25.34 -18.66 -8.03
C PRO A 138 -24.94 -18.86 -6.56
N ASP A 139 -25.82 -19.49 -5.77
CA ASP A 139 -25.63 -19.71 -4.35
C ASP A 139 -24.32 -20.45 -4.01
N ALA A 140 -23.90 -21.39 -4.87
CA ALA A 140 -22.64 -22.10 -4.72
C ALA A 140 -21.40 -21.17 -4.69
N LEU A 141 -21.43 -20.08 -5.46
CA LEU A 141 -20.37 -19.06 -5.46
C LEU A 141 -20.49 -18.13 -4.25
N LEU A 142 -21.71 -17.79 -3.84
CA LEU A 142 -21.95 -16.97 -2.65
C LEU A 142 -21.56 -17.70 -1.35
N ALA A 143 -21.64 -19.02 -1.33
CA ALA A 143 -21.25 -19.86 -0.21
C ALA A 143 -19.73 -20.03 -0.07
N ARG A 144 -18.93 -19.57 -1.05
CA ARG A 144 -17.47 -19.70 -1.03
C ARG A 144 -16.86 -18.86 0.11
N THR A 145 -16.06 -19.50 0.94
CA THR A 145 -15.37 -18.87 2.08
C THR A 145 -13.85 -18.77 1.88
N THR A 146 -13.35 -19.28 0.76
CA THR A 146 -11.92 -19.29 0.43
C THR A 146 -11.59 -18.20 -0.59
N LYS A 147 -10.38 -17.66 -0.49
CA LYS A 147 -9.78 -16.76 -1.48
C LYS A 147 -8.48 -17.39 -1.97
N ASP A 148 -8.31 -17.43 -3.28
CA ASP A 148 -7.04 -17.84 -3.86
C ASP A 148 -5.98 -16.74 -3.64
N HIS A 149 -4.75 -17.17 -3.49
CA HIS A 149 -3.59 -16.29 -3.37
C HIS A 149 -2.79 -16.35 -4.66
N MET A 150 -2.37 -15.18 -5.15
CA MET A 150 -1.49 -15.06 -6.32
C MET A 150 0.00 -15.14 -5.95
N SER A 151 0.32 -15.51 -4.73
CA SER A 151 1.72 -15.60 -4.25
C SER A 151 2.56 -16.62 -5.02
N SER A 152 1.94 -17.68 -5.55
CA SER A 152 2.62 -18.64 -6.44
C SER A 152 3.13 -17.98 -7.71
N ASP A 153 2.33 -17.11 -8.32
CA ASP A 153 2.65 -16.42 -9.56
C ASP A 153 3.74 -15.37 -9.33
N GLU A 154 3.66 -14.63 -8.19
CA GLU A 154 4.70 -13.70 -7.77
C GLU A 154 6.05 -14.41 -7.57
N HIS A 155 6.07 -15.55 -6.85
CA HIS A 155 7.28 -16.32 -6.64
C HIS A 155 7.82 -16.94 -7.94
N GLN A 156 6.93 -17.39 -8.83
CA GLN A 156 7.32 -17.88 -10.13
C GLN A 156 7.96 -16.76 -10.96
N GLY A 157 7.35 -15.58 -11.01
CA GLY A 157 7.88 -14.41 -11.69
C GLY A 157 9.27 -14.00 -11.16
N LEU A 158 9.43 -13.95 -9.83
CA LEU A 158 10.73 -13.65 -9.21
C LEU A 158 11.80 -14.67 -9.58
N ARG A 159 11.44 -15.95 -9.71
CA ARG A 159 12.37 -17.01 -10.12
C ARG A 159 12.74 -16.90 -11.60
N GLU A 160 11.77 -16.66 -12.47
CA GLU A 160 11.96 -16.60 -13.91
C GLU A 160 12.71 -15.34 -14.34
N HIS A 161 12.48 -14.21 -13.64
CA HIS A 161 13.05 -12.90 -13.94
C HIS A 161 14.13 -12.45 -12.94
N GLY A 162 14.72 -13.39 -12.22
CA GLY A 162 15.81 -13.10 -11.27
C GLY A 162 16.98 -12.33 -11.87
N PRO A 163 17.50 -12.70 -13.08
CA PRO A 163 18.57 -11.97 -13.74
C PRO A 163 18.20 -10.54 -14.10
N GLU A 164 16.98 -10.28 -14.59
CA GLU A 164 16.48 -8.95 -14.92
C GLU A 164 16.34 -8.12 -13.65
N LEU A 165 15.82 -8.73 -12.58
CA LEU A 165 15.70 -8.07 -11.28
C LEU A 165 17.09 -7.74 -10.70
N ALA A 166 18.08 -8.63 -10.82
CA ALA A 166 19.45 -8.33 -10.43
C ALA A 166 20.04 -7.18 -11.26
N GLY A 167 19.76 -7.15 -12.57
CA GLY A 167 20.13 -6.04 -13.47
C GLY A 167 19.56 -4.70 -13.04
N LEU A 168 18.37 -4.69 -12.46
CA LEU A 168 17.74 -3.47 -11.93
C LEU A 168 18.54 -2.87 -10.76
N TRP A 169 19.13 -3.72 -9.92
CA TRP A 169 19.92 -3.28 -8.76
C TRP A 169 21.37 -2.92 -9.10
N THR A 170 21.86 -3.36 -10.24
CA THR A 170 23.18 -2.95 -10.73
C THR A 170 23.12 -1.50 -11.21
N GLY A 171 23.79 -0.60 -10.51
CA GLY A 171 23.68 0.85 -10.75
C GLY A 171 22.29 1.40 -10.38
N SER A 172 21.77 0.96 -9.25
CA SER A 172 20.46 1.40 -8.72
C SER A 172 20.45 2.88 -8.40
N ARG A 173 19.43 3.60 -8.91
CA ARG A 173 19.20 5.01 -8.64
C ARG A 173 18.79 5.27 -7.20
N LEU A 174 18.10 4.33 -6.58
CA LEU A 174 17.79 4.38 -5.15
C LEU A 174 19.05 4.22 -4.31
N ALA A 175 19.98 3.32 -4.69
CA ALA A 175 21.24 3.13 -3.99
C ALA A 175 22.19 4.32 -4.16
N GLU A 176 22.27 4.92 -5.35
CA GLU A 176 23.04 6.15 -5.60
C GLU A 176 22.57 7.33 -4.71
N ARG A 177 21.28 7.33 -4.34
CA ARG A 177 20.70 8.30 -3.39
C ARG A 177 20.84 7.88 -1.92
N GLY A 178 21.49 6.74 -1.66
CA GLY A 178 21.69 6.21 -0.32
C GLY A 178 20.41 5.72 0.35
N LEU A 179 19.37 5.35 -0.40
CA LEU A 179 18.07 4.95 0.14
C LEU A 179 17.94 3.44 0.35
N VAL A 180 18.66 2.63 -0.43
CA VAL A 180 18.63 1.16 -0.34
C VAL A 180 20.04 0.57 -0.35
N ASP A 181 20.17 -0.62 0.25
CA ASP A 181 21.36 -1.47 0.15
C ASP A 181 21.21 -2.36 -1.11
N ASP A 182 21.89 -1.98 -2.19
CA ASP A 182 21.89 -2.69 -3.47
C ASP A 182 22.47 -4.11 -3.35
N ARG A 183 23.47 -4.31 -2.48
CA ARG A 183 24.06 -5.63 -2.24
C ARG A 183 23.07 -6.60 -1.63
N GLN A 184 22.22 -6.10 -0.73
CA GLN A 184 21.16 -6.91 -0.15
C GLN A 184 20.09 -7.22 -1.19
N LEU A 185 19.70 -6.25 -2.01
CA LEU A 185 18.73 -6.46 -3.09
C LEU A 185 19.24 -7.44 -4.14
N LEU A 186 20.53 -7.39 -4.49
CA LEU A 186 21.18 -8.38 -5.37
C LEU A 186 21.13 -9.80 -4.80
N ARG A 187 21.39 -9.95 -3.49
CA ARG A 187 21.24 -11.27 -2.84
C ARG A 187 19.81 -11.78 -2.88
N LEU A 188 18.84 -10.91 -2.59
CA LEU A 188 17.41 -11.27 -2.62
C LEU A 188 16.95 -11.65 -4.04
N ALA A 189 17.45 -11.00 -5.07
CA ALA A 189 17.18 -11.37 -6.47
C ALA A 189 17.67 -12.79 -6.82
N ALA A 190 18.75 -13.24 -6.16
CA ALA A 190 19.27 -14.60 -6.30
C ALA A 190 18.51 -15.63 -5.44
N GLU A 191 17.72 -15.19 -4.47
CA GLU A 191 17.03 -16.04 -3.49
C GLU A 191 15.50 -15.75 -3.48
N PRO A 192 14.76 -16.09 -4.54
CA PRO A 192 13.35 -15.71 -4.70
C PRO A 192 12.42 -16.31 -3.63
N PHE A 193 12.85 -17.32 -2.91
CA PHE A 193 12.12 -17.94 -1.79
C PHE A 193 12.65 -17.51 -0.41
N SER A 194 13.43 -16.43 -0.36
CA SER A 194 13.91 -15.90 0.92
C SER A 194 12.73 -15.56 1.84
N PRO A 195 12.80 -15.96 3.14
CA PRO A 195 11.80 -15.54 4.13
C PRO A 195 11.57 -14.01 4.16
N VAL A 196 12.61 -13.25 3.84
CA VAL A 196 12.54 -11.78 3.76
C VAL A 196 11.56 -11.33 2.66
N LEU A 197 11.56 -11.98 1.49
CA LEU A 197 10.63 -11.66 0.39
C LEU A 197 9.20 -12.15 0.68
N VAL A 198 9.05 -13.20 1.48
CA VAL A 198 7.72 -13.67 1.93
C VAL A 198 7.09 -12.67 2.90
N GLU A 199 7.89 -12.06 3.79
CA GLU A 199 7.41 -11.07 4.76
C GLU A 199 7.30 -9.65 4.19
N HIS A 200 8.17 -9.32 3.24
CA HIS A 200 8.31 -7.96 2.68
C HIS A 200 8.29 -8.01 1.17
N SER A 201 7.18 -7.60 0.55
CA SER A 201 7.11 -7.46 -0.90
C SER A 201 8.17 -6.45 -1.40
N ILE A 202 8.91 -6.84 -2.43
CA ILE A 202 9.91 -6.00 -3.10
C ILE A 202 9.27 -5.05 -4.13
N SER A 203 8.00 -5.27 -4.48
CA SER A 203 7.31 -4.61 -5.60
C SER A 203 7.35 -3.09 -5.53
N SER A 204 7.19 -2.51 -4.34
CA SER A 204 7.25 -1.05 -4.17
C SER A 204 8.64 -0.47 -4.41
N THR A 205 9.69 -1.23 -4.08
CA THR A 205 11.09 -0.82 -4.32
C THR A 205 11.42 -0.91 -5.81
N VAL A 206 10.97 -1.98 -6.48
CA VAL A 206 11.07 -2.13 -7.95
C VAL A 206 10.35 -0.98 -8.65
N ALA A 207 9.12 -0.67 -8.23
CA ALA A 207 8.35 0.46 -8.80
C ALA A 207 9.08 1.79 -8.61
N GLY A 208 9.63 2.06 -7.42
CA GLY A 208 10.38 3.28 -7.14
C GLY A 208 11.65 3.41 -7.99
N GLU A 209 12.40 2.33 -8.14
CA GLU A 209 13.60 2.29 -9.00
C GLU A 209 13.25 2.52 -10.48
N THR A 210 12.22 1.83 -10.96
CA THR A 210 11.75 1.95 -12.36
C THR A 210 11.25 3.37 -12.63
N TRP A 211 10.49 3.95 -11.69
CA TRP A 211 10.01 5.32 -11.79
C TRP A 211 11.16 6.32 -11.87
N LEU A 212 12.18 6.20 -11.01
CA LEU A 212 13.34 7.08 -11.03
C LEU A 212 14.08 7.03 -12.36
N ARG A 213 14.33 5.84 -12.89
CA ARG A 213 14.97 5.66 -14.19
C ARG A 213 14.18 6.29 -15.33
N THR A 214 12.85 6.13 -15.30
CA THR A 214 11.96 6.72 -16.31
C THR A 214 11.91 8.24 -16.19
N ALA A 215 11.79 8.76 -14.96
CA ALA A 215 11.74 10.19 -14.71
C ALA A 215 13.03 10.91 -15.11
N GLU A 216 14.19 10.30 -14.84
CA GLU A 216 15.49 10.88 -15.24
C GLU A 216 15.67 10.91 -16.77
N ASN A 217 15.18 9.90 -17.46
CA ASN A 217 15.19 9.87 -18.92
C ASN A 217 14.23 10.91 -19.53
N ALA A 218 13.07 11.14 -18.90
CA ALA A 218 12.08 12.11 -19.34
C ALA A 218 12.44 13.56 -18.94
N TRP A 219 13.16 13.73 -17.81
CA TRP A 219 13.57 15.04 -17.25
C TRP A 219 15.07 15.07 -16.92
N PRO A 220 15.95 15.12 -17.90
CA PRO A 220 17.40 15.09 -17.66
C PRO A 220 17.95 16.29 -16.87
N THR A 221 17.14 17.31 -16.61
CA THR A 221 17.50 18.55 -15.92
C THR A 221 16.62 18.81 -14.67
N ALA A 222 16.30 17.79 -13.88
CA ALA A 222 15.68 18.06 -12.60
C ALA A 222 16.65 18.89 -11.72
N PRO A 223 16.24 20.09 -11.21
CA PRO A 223 17.12 20.95 -10.45
C PRO A 223 17.63 20.22 -9.19
N SER A 224 18.91 20.42 -8.90
CA SER A 224 19.52 19.83 -7.71
C SER A 224 18.82 20.32 -6.44
N ARG A 225 18.89 19.54 -5.36
CA ARG A 225 18.25 19.88 -4.07
C ARG A 225 18.73 21.22 -3.49
N SER A 226 19.90 21.73 -3.94
CA SER A 226 20.46 23.01 -3.55
C SER A 226 19.66 24.23 -4.08
N ASP A 227 18.85 24.05 -5.14
CA ASP A 227 18.08 25.13 -5.73
C ASP A 227 16.66 25.28 -5.15
N ARG A 228 16.27 24.41 -4.21
CA ARG A 228 14.96 24.41 -3.55
C ARG A 228 14.98 25.08 -2.18
N THR A 229 15.51 26.29 -2.07
CA THR A 229 15.29 27.18 -0.94
C THR A 229 14.11 28.11 -1.22
N SER A 230 12.92 27.54 -1.38
CA SER A 230 11.68 28.30 -1.27
C SER A 230 10.65 27.44 -0.53
N PRO A 231 10.02 27.96 0.54
CA PRO A 231 9.00 27.26 1.25
C PRO A 231 7.82 27.03 0.30
N LEU A 232 7.42 25.76 0.13
CA LEU A 232 6.16 25.41 -0.52
C LEU A 232 5.03 26.05 0.26
N THR A 233 4.57 27.19 -0.19
CA THR A 233 3.27 27.74 0.20
C THR A 233 2.23 26.75 -0.32
N ARG A 234 1.78 25.85 0.56
CA ARG A 234 0.63 25.00 0.27
C ARG A 234 -0.59 25.91 0.18
N THR A 235 -0.99 26.23 -1.03
CA THR A 235 -2.34 26.71 -1.30
C THR A 235 -3.27 25.53 -1.04
N SER A 236 -3.90 25.58 0.14
CA SER A 236 -5.01 24.71 0.50
C SER A 236 -6.27 25.26 -0.14
N GLU A 237 -6.44 25.04 -1.45
CA GLU A 237 -7.72 25.29 -2.11
C GLU A 237 -7.91 24.28 -3.24
N ALA A 238 -9.14 23.77 -3.25
CA ALA A 238 -9.74 22.88 -4.24
C ALA A 238 -9.45 21.39 -4.08
N ILE A 239 -10.30 20.73 -3.30
CA ILE A 239 -11.18 19.65 -3.79
C ILE A 239 -12.34 19.57 -2.76
N LEU A 240 -13.45 20.23 -3.09
CA LEU A 240 -14.81 19.81 -2.72
C LEU A 240 -15.25 18.78 -3.75
#